data_d29475cfd7f64370b6e67089aa9945ef
#
_entry.id   d29475cfd7f64370b6e67089aa9945ef
#
_cell.length_a   1.000
_cell.length_b   1.000
_cell.length_c   1.000
_cell.angle_alpha   90.00
_cell.angle_beta   90.00
_cell.angle_gamma   90.00
#
_symmetry.space_group_name_H-M   'P 1'
#
loop_
_entity.id
_entity.type
_entity.pdbx_description
1 polymer ?
#
loop_
_entity_poly.entity_id
_entity_poly.type
_entity_poly.pdbx_seq_one_letter_code
_entity_poly.pdbx_strand_id
1 'polypeptide(L)'
;VPTIFDAHTFALTAHAGQLDKGGEPCMRHLERVANAAQTRAGHARLIDGLDIDPMRVMQAALLHDVLEDTPRTAADLRAAGFEADIVETVTLLTKPQSRIAYSERITTLIAAGNLAALLIKMSDTEDNLCPTRIPPNAAFLRERYATAFERLKAAAAACGYTGR
;
A
#
# COMPACT_ATOMS: atom_id res chain seq x y z
N VAL A 1 -8.48 0.43 -20.63
CA VAL A 1 -8.00 0.88 -19.31
C VAL A 1 -8.05 -0.32 -18.37
N PRO A 2 -6.95 -0.67 -17.68
CA PRO A 2 -6.92 -1.79 -16.74
C PRO A 2 -7.94 -1.62 -15.61
N THR A 3 -8.49 -2.75 -15.20
CA THR A 3 -9.46 -2.86 -14.12
C THR A 3 -8.79 -3.40 -12.85
N ILE A 4 -9.55 -3.51 -11.75
CA ILE A 4 -9.09 -4.21 -10.53
C ILE A 4 -8.73 -5.66 -10.84
N PHE A 5 -9.47 -6.32 -11.72
CA PHE A 5 -9.19 -7.70 -12.14
C PHE A 5 -7.82 -7.81 -12.84
N ASP A 6 -7.50 -6.84 -13.69
CA ASP A 6 -6.19 -6.80 -14.36
C ASP A 6 -5.05 -6.56 -13.36
N ALA A 7 -5.24 -5.67 -12.39
CA ALA A 7 -4.27 -5.43 -11.32
C ALA A 7 -4.07 -6.68 -10.45
N HIS A 8 -5.15 -7.36 -10.08
CA HIS A 8 -5.11 -8.62 -9.33
C HIS A 8 -4.37 -9.71 -10.10
N THR A 9 -4.69 -9.88 -11.39
CA THR A 9 -4.05 -10.88 -12.26
C THR A 9 -2.55 -10.58 -12.44
N PHE A 10 -2.19 -9.31 -12.61
CA PHE A 10 -0.79 -8.89 -12.71
C PHE A 10 -0.02 -9.22 -11.42
N ALA A 11 -0.56 -8.85 -10.26
CA ALA A 11 0.05 -9.13 -8.98
C ALA A 11 0.14 -10.64 -8.71
N LEU A 12 -0.91 -11.41 -8.98
CA LEU A 12 -0.93 -12.86 -8.83
C LEU A 12 0.17 -13.54 -9.66
N THR A 13 0.35 -13.09 -10.89
CA THR A 13 1.38 -13.60 -11.79
C THR A 13 2.78 -13.20 -11.31
N ALA A 14 2.96 -11.94 -10.89
CA ALA A 14 4.24 -11.43 -10.41
C ALA A 14 4.72 -12.11 -9.12
N HIS A 15 3.79 -12.39 -8.19
CA HIS A 15 4.06 -13.04 -6.90
C HIS A 15 3.85 -14.56 -6.92
N ALA A 16 3.77 -15.19 -8.09
CA ALA A 16 3.50 -16.62 -8.21
C ALA A 16 4.47 -17.46 -7.36
N GLY A 17 3.91 -18.30 -6.49
CA GLY A 17 4.69 -19.18 -5.59
C GLY A 17 5.31 -18.48 -4.37
N GLN A 18 5.16 -17.17 -4.20
CA GLN A 18 5.66 -16.47 -3.02
C GLN A 18 4.75 -16.69 -1.81
N LEU A 19 5.38 -17.06 -0.70
CA LEU A 19 4.74 -17.17 0.61
C LEU A 19 5.27 -16.07 1.54
N ASP A 20 4.41 -15.60 2.42
CA ASP A 20 4.82 -14.69 3.49
C ASP A 20 5.54 -15.45 4.63
N LYS A 21 5.99 -14.71 5.65
CA LYS A 21 6.68 -15.30 6.81
C LYS A 21 5.81 -16.28 7.62
N GLY A 22 4.49 -16.19 7.50
CA GLY A 22 3.52 -17.10 8.12
C GLY A 22 3.21 -18.33 7.27
N GLY A 23 3.75 -18.43 6.05
CA GLY A 23 3.51 -19.52 5.12
C GLY A 23 2.24 -19.37 4.28
N GLU A 24 1.57 -18.20 4.32
CA GLU A 24 0.44 -17.89 3.45
C GLU A 24 0.90 -17.31 2.10
N PRO A 25 0.13 -17.53 1.02
CA PRO A 25 0.38 -16.83 -0.25
C PRO A 25 0.43 -15.31 -0.05
N CYS A 26 1.46 -14.65 -0.60
CA CYS A 26 1.60 -13.19 -0.50
C CYS A 26 0.37 -12.43 -1.00
N MET A 27 -0.36 -12.98 -1.98
CA MET A 27 -1.60 -12.40 -2.48
C MET A 27 -2.66 -12.13 -1.39
N ARG A 28 -2.71 -12.95 -0.33
CA ARG A 28 -3.68 -12.74 0.77
C ARG A 28 -3.47 -11.41 1.48
N HIS A 29 -2.21 -11.04 1.71
CA HIS A 29 -1.87 -9.73 2.24
C HIS A 29 -2.30 -8.61 1.28
N LEU A 30 -1.94 -8.72 -0.01
CA LEU A 30 -2.30 -7.72 -1.01
C LEU A 30 -3.81 -7.51 -1.11
N GLU A 31 -4.59 -8.58 -1.08
CA GLU A 31 -6.06 -8.53 -1.11
C GLU A 31 -6.64 -7.82 0.12
N ARG A 32 -6.14 -8.12 1.33
CA ARG A 32 -6.59 -7.46 2.57
C ARG A 32 -6.25 -5.97 2.56
N VAL A 33 -5.03 -5.63 2.17
CA VAL A 33 -4.59 -4.23 2.06
C VAL A 33 -5.43 -3.48 1.02
N ALA A 34 -5.69 -4.09 -0.12
CA ALA A 34 -6.50 -3.48 -1.18
C ALA A 34 -7.95 -3.20 -0.74
N ASN A 35 -8.58 -4.14 -0.05
CA ASN A 35 -9.92 -3.95 0.48
C ASN A 35 -9.98 -2.84 1.55
N ALA A 36 -9.02 -2.81 2.46
CA ALA A 36 -8.93 -1.77 3.49
C ALA A 36 -8.66 -0.39 2.88
N ALA A 37 -7.76 -0.30 1.91
CA ALA A 37 -7.42 0.94 1.24
C ALA A 37 -8.59 1.48 0.41
N GLN A 38 -9.32 0.61 -0.29
CA GLN A 38 -10.52 0.99 -1.03
C GLN A 38 -11.59 1.55 -0.08
N THR A 39 -11.82 0.91 1.06
CA THR A 39 -12.77 1.38 2.07
C THR A 39 -12.40 2.77 2.57
N ARG A 40 -11.12 3.01 2.87
CA ARG A 40 -10.61 4.34 3.27
C ARG A 40 -10.79 5.37 2.17
N ALA A 41 -10.46 5.04 0.95
CA ALA A 41 -10.65 5.93 -0.20
C ALA A 41 -12.13 6.23 -0.48
N GLY A 42 -13.01 5.24 -0.27
CA GLY A 42 -14.47 5.44 -0.32
C GLY A 42 -14.96 6.44 0.72
N HIS A 43 -14.48 6.36 1.96
CA HIS A 43 -14.76 7.34 2.99
C HIS A 43 -14.26 8.74 2.59
N ALA A 44 -13.01 8.83 2.15
CA ALA A 44 -12.40 10.08 1.72
C ALA A 44 -13.21 10.77 0.61
N ARG A 45 -13.69 10.00 -0.36
CA ARG A 45 -14.49 10.52 -1.48
C ARG A 45 -15.91 10.90 -1.06
N LEU A 46 -16.61 9.99 -0.36
CA LEU A 46 -18.06 10.11 -0.12
C LEU A 46 -18.40 10.94 1.12
N ILE A 47 -17.56 10.91 2.13
CA ILE A 47 -17.78 11.61 3.40
C ILE A 47 -16.99 12.92 3.44
N ASP A 48 -15.71 12.87 3.07
CA ASP A 48 -14.81 14.03 3.15
C ASP A 48 -14.83 14.90 1.88
N GLY A 49 -15.41 14.40 0.78
CA GLY A 49 -15.49 15.12 -0.49
C GLY A 49 -14.14 15.30 -1.19
N LEU A 50 -13.15 14.46 -0.88
CA LEU A 50 -11.82 14.53 -1.45
C LEU A 50 -11.76 13.95 -2.88
N ASP A 51 -10.92 14.53 -3.72
CA ASP A 51 -10.70 14.05 -5.08
C ASP A 51 -9.80 12.82 -5.09
N ILE A 52 -10.42 11.68 -4.89
CA ILE A 52 -9.75 10.37 -4.88
C ILE A 52 -10.68 9.31 -5.51
N ASP A 53 -10.11 8.41 -6.32
CA ASP A 53 -10.84 7.29 -6.92
C ASP A 53 -10.57 5.99 -6.15
N PRO A 54 -11.55 5.45 -5.42
CA PRO A 54 -11.37 4.21 -4.64
C PRO A 54 -10.97 3.01 -5.48
N MET A 55 -11.38 2.95 -6.75
CA MET A 55 -11.03 1.84 -7.64
C MET A 55 -9.58 1.91 -8.08
N ARG A 56 -9.05 3.10 -8.33
CA ARG A 56 -7.61 3.31 -8.62
C ARG A 56 -6.75 3.05 -7.39
N VAL A 57 -7.21 3.46 -6.21
CA VAL A 57 -6.53 3.14 -4.94
C VAL A 57 -6.45 1.62 -4.74
N MET A 58 -7.53 0.89 -5.01
CA MET A 58 -7.53 -0.57 -4.92
C MET A 58 -6.56 -1.21 -5.90
N GLN A 59 -6.49 -0.73 -7.15
CA GLN A 59 -5.51 -1.22 -8.13
C GLN A 59 -4.07 -0.98 -7.62
N ALA A 60 -3.75 0.23 -7.17
CA ALA A 60 -2.43 0.54 -6.65
C ALA A 60 -2.08 -0.30 -5.41
N ALA A 61 -3.06 -0.56 -4.53
CA ALA A 61 -2.88 -1.39 -3.36
C ALA A 61 -2.59 -2.86 -3.71
N LEU A 62 -3.25 -3.41 -4.72
CA LEU A 62 -2.94 -4.76 -5.22
C LEU A 62 -1.52 -4.86 -5.79
N LEU A 63 -0.98 -3.77 -6.29
CA LEU A 63 0.34 -3.71 -6.94
C LEU A 63 1.46 -3.22 -6.00
N HIS A 64 1.17 -2.83 -4.75
CA HIS A 64 2.09 -2.03 -3.94
C HIS A 64 3.43 -2.71 -3.64
N ASP A 65 3.47 -4.04 -3.56
CA ASP A 65 4.70 -4.82 -3.32
C ASP A 65 5.34 -5.37 -4.60
N VAL A 66 4.70 -5.19 -5.77
CA VAL A 66 5.17 -5.80 -7.03
C VAL A 66 6.58 -5.32 -7.39
N LEU A 67 6.85 -4.03 -7.26
CA LEU A 67 8.16 -3.46 -7.62
C LEU A 67 9.24 -3.75 -6.58
N GLU A 68 8.86 -3.99 -5.32
CA GLU A 68 9.79 -4.28 -4.24
C GLU A 68 10.19 -5.76 -4.20
N ASP A 69 9.23 -6.66 -4.38
CA ASP A 69 9.38 -8.09 -4.10
C ASP A 69 9.43 -8.97 -5.35
N THR A 70 9.34 -8.39 -6.54
CA THR A 70 9.42 -9.13 -7.81
C THR A 70 10.36 -8.43 -8.80
N PRO A 71 10.78 -9.11 -9.90
CA PRO A 71 11.61 -8.48 -10.94
C PRO A 71 10.86 -7.45 -11.80
N ARG A 72 9.56 -7.22 -11.57
CA ARG A 72 8.76 -6.28 -12.36
C ARG A 72 9.17 -4.84 -12.06
N THR A 73 9.08 -4.01 -13.08
CA THR A 73 9.46 -2.60 -13.04
C THR A 73 8.27 -1.68 -13.27
N ALA A 74 8.42 -0.38 -12.98
CA ALA A 74 7.42 0.63 -13.33
C ALA A 74 7.15 0.67 -14.84
N ALA A 75 8.14 0.35 -15.68
CA ALA A 75 7.96 0.23 -17.13
C ALA A 75 7.02 -0.93 -17.49
N ASP A 76 7.09 -2.05 -16.77
CA ASP A 76 6.18 -3.18 -16.99
C ASP A 76 4.73 -2.82 -16.63
N LEU A 77 4.52 -2.04 -15.56
CA LEU A 77 3.19 -1.54 -15.20
C LEU A 77 2.63 -0.61 -16.28
N ARG A 78 3.46 0.31 -16.80
CA ARG A 78 3.05 1.20 -17.91
C ARG A 78 2.74 0.41 -19.18
N ALA A 79 3.58 -0.58 -19.51
CA ALA A 79 3.37 -1.46 -20.66
C ALA A 79 2.08 -2.29 -20.54
N ALA A 80 1.68 -2.65 -19.32
CA ALA A 80 0.40 -3.30 -19.03
C ALA A 80 -0.79 -2.32 -19.10
N GLY A 81 -0.55 -1.02 -19.31
CA GLY A 81 -1.56 0.00 -19.50
C GLY A 81 -2.08 0.66 -18.22
N PHE A 82 -1.46 0.39 -17.05
CA PHE A 82 -1.84 1.08 -15.81
C PHE A 82 -1.60 2.58 -15.91
N GLU A 83 -2.55 3.37 -15.41
CA GLU A 83 -2.50 4.81 -15.49
C GLU A 83 -1.34 5.40 -14.69
N ALA A 84 -0.90 6.59 -15.08
CA ALA A 84 0.29 7.23 -14.53
C ALA A 84 0.21 7.45 -13.01
N ASP A 85 -0.95 7.82 -12.49
CA ASP A 85 -1.19 8.03 -11.07
C ASP A 85 -1.10 6.74 -10.25
N ILE A 86 -1.56 5.61 -10.82
CA ILE A 86 -1.41 4.29 -10.21
C ILE A 86 0.07 3.92 -10.13
N VAL A 87 0.80 4.05 -11.24
CA VAL A 87 2.23 3.73 -11.29
C VAL A 87 3.03 4.63 -10.36
N GLU A 88 2.71 5.92 -10.28
CA GLU A 88 3.33 6.86 -9.34
C GLU A 88 3.09 6.43 -7.89
N THR A 89 1.84 6.12 -7.53
CA THR A 89 1.48 5.66 -6.20
C THR A 89 2.24 4.41 -5.80
N VAL A 90 2.30 3.41 -6.67
CA VAL A 90 3.08 2.17 -6.44
C VAL A 90 4.57 2.48 -6.27
N THR A 91 5.11 3.37 -7.09
CA THR A 91 6.52 3.78 -7.02
C THR A 91 6.84 4.47 -5.69
N LEU A 92 5.96 5.35 -5.19
CA LEU A 92 6.11 6.00 -3.90
C LEU A 92 6.10 4.99 -2.73
N LEU A 93 5.35 3.91 -2.85
CA LEU A 93 5.24 2.86 -1.83
C LEU A 93 6.44 1.90 -1.85
N THR A 94 7.16 1.84 -2.97
CA THR A 94 8.28 0.93 -3.17
C THR A 94 9.53 1.40 -2.40
N LYS A 95 10.17 0.47 -1.70
CA LYS A 95 11.43 0.73 -0.99
C LYS A 95 12.52 1.16 -1.98
N PRO A 96 13.22 2.27 -1.72
CA PRO A 96 14.36 2.64 -2.54
C PRO A 96 15.50 1.61 -2.38
N GLN A 97 16.35 1.51 -3.41
CA GLN A 97 17.50 0.59 -3.37
C GLN A 97 18.57 1.03 -2.36
N SER A 98 18.62 2.32 -2.01
CA SER A 98 19.50 2.85 -0.98
C SER A 98 19.06 2.41 0.43
N ARG A 99 20.02 2.21 1.32
CA ARG A 99 19.76 1.84 2.71
C ARG A 99 19.21 3.04 3.47
N ILE A 100 17.89 3.09 3.64
CA ILE A 100 17.19 4.15 4.37
C ILE A 100 16.43 3.51 5.54
N ALA A 101 16.47 4.15 6.72
CA ALA A 101 15.71 3.71 7.87
C ALA A 101 14.19 3.72 7.58
N TYR A 102 13.46 2.78 8.18
CA TYR A 102 12.01 2.68 7.97
C TYR A 102 11.28 3.99 8.31
N SER A 103 11.65 4.63 9.42
CA SER A 103 11.05 5.91 9.82
C SER A 103 11.30 7.05 8.81
N GLU A 104 12.46 7.05 8.15
CA GLU A 104 12.78 8.01 7.09
C GLU A 104 11.98 7.74 5.82
N ARG A 105 11.75 6.46 5.48
CA ARG A 105 10.85 6.09 4.38
C ARG A 105 9.44 6.63 4.61
N ILE A 106 8.93 6.51 5.83
CA ILE A 106 7.62 7.07 6.19
C ILE A 106 7.64 8.60 6.09
N THR A 107 8.69 9.26 6.54
CA THR A 107 8.85 10.72 6.40
C THR A 107 8.81 11.15 4.93
N THR A 108 9.53 10.47 4.06
CA THR A 108 9.56 10.74 2.61
C THR A 108 8.19 10.53 1.97
N LEU A 109 7.48 9.46 2.34
CA LEU A 109 6.14 9.18 1.84
C LEU A 109 5.14 10.26 2.26
N ILE A 110 5.20 10.70 3.51
CA ILE A 110 4.37 11.79 4.04
C ILE A 110 4.66 13.10 3.29
N ALA A 111 5.93 13.41 3.04
CA ALA A 111 6.35 14.62 2.33
C ALA A 111 5.83 14.66 0.88
N ALA A 112 5.62 13.51 0.26
CA ALA A 112 5.06 13.43 -1.10
C ALA A 112 3.60 13.90 -1.17
N GLY A 113 2.85 13.89 -0.08
CA GLY A 113 1.48 14.40 0.00
C GLY A 113 0.46 13.65 -0.87
N ASN A 114 0.76 12.42 -1.27
CA ASN A 114 -0.13 11.59 -2.09
C ASN A 114 -1.11 10.83 -1.18
N LEU A 115 -2.38 11.26 -1.15
CA LEU A 115 -3.38 10.67 -0.28
C LEU A 115 -3.58 9.17 -0.55
N ALA A 116 -3.61 8.75 -1.81
CA ALA A 116 -3.75 7.32 -2.15
C ALA A 116 -2.62 6.48 -1.53
N ALA A 117 -1.36 6.94 -1.66
CA ALA A 117 -0.22 6.27 -1.07
C ALA A 117 -0.29 6.24 0.47
N LEU A 118 -0.74 7.32 1.10
CA LEU A 118 -0.93 7.37 2.57
C LEU A 118 -1.98 6.34 3.03
N LEU A 119 -3.14 6.28 2.38
CA LEU A 119 -4.21 5.35 2.74
C LEU A 119 -3.81 3.88 2.50
N ILE A 120 -3.07 3.60 1.43
CA ILE A 120 -2.53 2.26 1.17
C ILE A 120 -1.52 1.89 2.25
N LYS A 121 -0.57 2.78 2.59
CA LYS A 121 0.43 2.50 3.62
C LYS A 121 -0.16 2.36 5.02
N MET A 122 -1.22 3.09 5.35
CA MET A 122 -2.00 2.86 6.57
C MET A 122 -2.56 1.44 6.59
N SER A 123 -3.15 1.00 5.48
CA SER A 123 -3.75 -0.34 5.36
C SER A 123 -2.70 -1.45 5.43
N ASP A 124 -1.55 -1.24 4.81
CA ASP A 124 -0.40 -2.15 4.87
C ASP A 124 0.15 -2.28 6.31
N THR A 125 0.39 -1.16 6.98
CA THR A 125 0.88 -1.18 8.37
C THR A 125 -0.12 -1.80 9.33
N GLU A 126 -1.42 -1.56 9.14
CA GLU A 126 -2.48 -2.19 9.92
C GLU A 126 -2.51 -3.72 9.73
N ASP A 127 -2.41 -4.20 8.49
CA ASP A 127 -2.35 -5.64 8.21
C ASP A 127 -1.07 -6.27 8.78
N ASN A 128 0.06 -5.56 8.74
CA ASN A 128 1.31 -6.00 9.35
C ASN A 128 1.27 -6.04 10.89
N LEU A 129 0.37 -5.30 11.52
CA LEU A 129 0.11 -5.35 12.97
C LEU A 129 -0.78 -6.53 13.37
N CYS A 130 -1.39 -7.22 12.41
CA CYS A 130 -2.24 -8.37 12.71
C CYS A 130 -1.46 -9.45 13.49
N PRO A 131 -2.00 -9.95 14.63
CA PRO A 131 -1.31 -10.93 15.46
C PRO A 131 -0.89 -12.21 14.74
N THR A 132 -1.58 -12.57 13.65
CA THR A 132 -1.25 -13.74 12.82
C THR A 132 -0.05 -13.51 11.91
N ARG A 133 0.33 -12.25 11.67
CA ARG A 133 1.45 -11.88 10.79
C ARG A 133 2.70 -11.47 11.55
N ILE A 134 2.54 -10.90 12.74
CA ILE A 134 3.68 -10.42 13.53
C ILE A 134 4.20 -11.54 14.44
N PRO A 135 5.51 -11.84 14.46
CA PRO A 135 6.05 -12.85 15.36
C PRO A 135 5.81 -12.49 16.82
N PRO A 136 5.56 -13.48 17.71
CA PRO A 136 5.25 -13.22 19.13
C PRO A 136 6.29 -12.36 19.86
N ASN A 137 7.57 -12.49 19.49
CA ASN A 137 8.68 -11.81 20.15
C ASN A 137 9.15 -10.54 19.43
N ALA A 138 8.37 -10.01 18.49
CA ALA A 138 8.74 -8.87 17.67
C ALA A 138 8.15 -7.54 18.20
N ALA A 139 8.37 -7.24 19.47
CA ALA A 139 7.89 -6.00 20.10
C ALA A 139 8.34 -4.75 19.32
N PHE A 140 9.58 -4.73 18.82
CA PHE A 140 10.09 -3.60 18.04
C PHE A 140 9.37 -3.42 16.70
N LEU A 141 8.90 -4.50 16.06
CA LEU A 141 8.09 -4.43 14.83
C LEU A 141 6.71 -3.86 15.13
N ARG A 142 6.09 -4.27 16.23
CA ARG A 142 4.81 -3.70 16.66
C ARG A 142 4.91 -2.21 16.89
N GLU A 143 5.93 -1.78 17.63
CA GLU A 143 6.17 -0.36 17.87
C GLU A 143 6.44 0.40 16.58
N ARG A 144 7.27 -0.14 15.67
CA ARG A 144 7.55 0.42 14.36
C ARG A 144 6.28 0.66 13.55
N TYR A 145 5.44 -0.35 13.41
CA TYR A 145 4.23 -0.26 12.60
C TYR A 145 3.16 0.61 13.27
N ALA A 146 3.01 0.53 14.58
CA ALA A 146 2.07 1.38 15.32
C ALA A 146 2.46 2.86 15.21
N THR A 147 3.73 3.20 15.38
CA THR A 147 4.23 4.57 15.22
C THR A 147 4.04 5.06 13.79
N ALA A 148 4.35 4.23 12.80
CA ALA A 148 4.13 4.57 11.39
C ALA A 148 2.65 4.82 11.09
N PHE A 149 1.76 3.96 11.58
CA PHE A 149 0.32 4.12 11.38
C PHE A 149 -0.18 5.46 11.91
N GLU A 150 0.18 5.84 13.12
CA GLU A 150 -0.23 7.12 13.72
C GLU A 150 0.30 8.33 12.93
N ARG A 151 1.54 8.27 12.45
CA ARG A 151 2.13 9.31 11.61
C ARG A 151 1.41 9.44 10.27
N LEU A 152 1.12 8.31 9.62
CA LEU A 152 0.39 8.27 8.35
C LEU A 152 -1.05 8.78 8.50
N LYS A 153 -1.71 8.39 9.59
CA LYS A 153 -3.06 8.86 9.92
C LYS A 153 -3.09 10.38 10.11
N ALA A 154 -2.13 10.93 10.83
CA ALA A 154 -2.00 12.38 11.01
C ALA A 154 -1.76 13.09 9.67
N ALA A 155 -0.93 12.52 8.80
CA ALA A 155 -0.67 13.06 7.46
C ALA A 155 -1.92 13.00 6.57
N ALA A 156 -2.69 11.92 6.60
CA ALA A 156 -3.95 11.79 5.88
C ALA A 156 -4.99 12.80 6.41
N ALA A 157 -5.05 13.01 7.71
CA ALA A 157 -5.90 14.04 8.32
C ALA A 157 -5.53 15.46 7.86
N ALA A 158 -4.24 15.76 7.70
CA ALA A 158 -3.78 17.02 7.13
C ALA A 158 -4.20 17.20 5.65
N CYS A 159 -4.48 16.11 4.94
CA CYS A 159 -5.08 16.14 3.59
C CYS A 159 -6.62 16.23 3.62
N GLY A 160 -7.25 16.27 4.78
CA GLY A 160 -8.70 16.37 4.95
C GLY A 160 -9.42 15.03 5.19
N TYR A 161 -8.68 13.93 5.35
CA TYR A 161 -9.26 12.61 5.62
C TYR A 161 -9.70 12.50 7.08
N THR A 162 -10.96 12.14 7.33
CA THR A 162 -11.55 12.03 8.69
C THR A 162 -11.80 10.59 9.13
N GLY A 163 -11.55 9.61 8.27
CA GLY A 163 -11.76 8.20 8.56
C GLY A 163 -10.71 7.59 9.50
N ARG A 164 -10.83 6.28 9.70
CA ARG A 164 -9.89 5.48 10.51
C ARG A 164 -8.67 5.05 9.73
#